data_06fa929f5e062a08266dc9a9959a9498
#
_entry.id   06fa929f5e062a08266dc9a9959a9498
#
_cell.length_a   1.000
_cell.length_b   1.000
_cell.length_c   1.000
_cell.angle_alpha   90.00
_cell.angle_beta   90.00
_cell.angle_gamma   90.00
#
_symmetry.space_group_name_H-M   'P 1'
#
loop_
_entity.id
_entity.type
_entity.pdbx_description
1 polymer ?
#
loop_
_entity_poly.entity_id
_entity_poly.type
_entity_poly.pdbx_seq_one_letter_code
_entity_poly.pdbx_strand_id
1 'polypeptide(L)'
;MLLAVLTLCYGAAAMAESVPEVDDAAEQAALTDLTANGQLIEGDGFQFYIPADWEAAELTDEETEAGYVFAAASADEANQLIITYQALDAAKTAEEVQPGLAEVYPTATVMDLNGTSVVAFHDADEDVLGIVVMDTVDPGYYIFMFTPASDADFLPVADAIAASYTAAQ
;
A
#
# COMPACT_ATOMS: atom_id res chain seq x y z
N MET A 1 -56.61 8.09 21.32
CA MET A 1 -55.33 8.33 21.99
C MET A 1 -54.30 7.51 21.22
N LEU A 2 -53.65 8.17 20.28
CA LEU A 2 -52.76 7.52 19.31
C LEU A 2 -51.32 7.74 19.73
N LEU A 3 -50.62 6.67 20.09
CA LEU A 3 -49.19 6.72 20.51
C LEU A 3 -48.35 6.56 19.26
N ALA A 4 -47.74 7.63 18.79
CA ALA A 4 -46.76 7.61 17.71
C ALA A 4 -45.42 7.14 18.24
N VAL A 5 -44.98 5.94 17.84
CA VAL A 5 -43.62 5.44 18.08
C VAL A 5 -42.71 6.07 17.05
N LEU A 6 -41.87 7.00 17.49
CA LEU A 6 -40.80 7.62 16.68
C LEU A 6 -39.63 6.65 16.65
N THR A 7 -39.51 5.86 15.58
CA THR A 7 -38.32 5.05 15.35
C THR A 7 -37.20 5.96 14.85
N LEU A 8 -36.26 6.32 15.76
CA LEU A 8 -34.99 6.94 15.35
C LEU A 8 -34.14 5.86 14.67
N CYS A 9 -34.07 5.90 13.33
CA CYS A 9 -32.99 5.23 12.63
C CYS A 9 -31.68 6.02 12.89
N TYR A 10 -30.88 5.55 13.83
CA TYR A 10 -29.46 5.92 13.91
C TYR A 10 -28.78 5.27 12.72
N GLY A 11 -28.62 6.02 11.62
CA GLY A 11 -27.63 5.71 10.61
C GLY A 11 -26.25 5.91 11.25
N ALA A 12 -25.60 4.83 11.58
CA ALA A 12 -24.15 4.87 11.79
C ALA A 12 -23.55 5.22 10.45
N ALA A 13 -23.18 6.49 10.25
CA ALA A 13 -22.21 6.85 9.24
C ALA A 13 -20.91 6.19 9.70
N ALA A 14 -20.50 5.10 9.06
CA ALA A 14 -19.15 4.62 9.14
C ALA A 14 -18.28 5.80 8.67
N MET A 15 -17.58 6.43 9.59
CA MET A 15 -16.52 7.38 9.26
C MET A 15 -15.46 6.52 8.58
N ALA A 16 -15.29 6.67 7.27
CA ALA A 16 -14.15 6.08 6.59
C ALA A 16 -12.91 6.65 7.28
N GLU A 17 -12.13 5.79 7.94
CA GLU A 17 -10.87 6.22 8.52
C GLU A 17 -9.96 6.64 7.37
N SER A 18 -9.39 7.84 7.47
CA SER A 18 -8.45 8.36 6.47
C SER A 18 -7.17 7.53 6.42
N VAL A 19 -6.42 7.63 5.32
CA VAL A 19 -5.05 7.10 5.26
C VAL A 19 -4.26 7.68 6.45
N PRO A 20 -3.53 6.84 7.20
CA PRO A 20 -2.67 7.31 8.28
C PRO A 20 -1.65 8.33 7.78
N GLU A 21 -1.44 9.42 8.50
CA GLU A 21 -0.42 10.42 8.17
C GLU A 21 0.91 10.03 8.83
N VAL A 22 1.99 10.03 8.05
CA VAL A 22 3.36 9.81 8.53
C VAL A 22 4.10 11.15 8.55
N ASP A 23 4.98 11.34 9.52
CA ASP A 23 5.84 12.53 9.58
C ASP A 23 6.94 12.42 8.50
N ASP A 24 7.07 13.44 7.64
CA ASP A 24 8.02 13.48 6.52
C ASP A 24 9.47 13.22 6.97
N ALA A 25 9.84 13.65 8.19
CA ALA A 25 11.18 13.43 8.73
C ALA A 25 11.38 11.96 9.15
N ALA A 26 10.34 11.30 9.64
CA ALA A 26 10.38 9.87 9.97
C ALA A 26 10.46 9.01 8.71
N GLU A 27 9.66 9.32 7.67
CA GLU A 27 9.74 8.67 6.35
C GLU A 27 11.15 8.81 5.74
N GLN A 28 11.69 10.03 5.69
CA GLN A 28 13.01 10.28 5.12
C GLN A 28 14.15 9.59 5.91
N ALA A 29 14.02 9.48 7.23
CA ALA A 29 14.98 8.76 8.05
C ALA A 29 14.90 7.24 7.77
N ALA A 30 13.68 6.69 7.68
CA ALA A 30 13.46 5.30 7.35
C ALA A 30 13.98 4.95 5.95
N LEU A 31 13.72 5.80 4.94
CA LEU A 31 14.22 5.61 3.56
C LEU A 31 15.76 5.65 3.51
N THR A 32 16.38 6.56 4.27
CA THR A 32 17.86 6.66 4.34
C THR A 32 18.44 5.39 4.96
N ASP A 33 17.86 4.89 6.05
CA ASP A 33 18.33 3.67 6.71
C ASP A 33 18.10 2.45 5.83
N LEU A 34 16.92 2.34 5.22
CA LEU A 34 16.51 1.24 4.35
C LEU A 34 17.45 1.11 3.15
N THR A 35 17.77 2.21 2.47
CA THR A 35 18.69 2.20 1.32
C THR A 35 20.15 1.94 1.69
N ALA A 36 20.57 2.26 2.92
CA ALA A 36 21.92 2.03 3.40
C ALA A 36 22.13 0.62 3.96
N ASN A 37 21.14 0.06 4.63
CA ASN A 37 21.27 -1.16 5.44
C ASN A 37 20.28 -2.26 5.03
N GLY A 38 19.25 -1.98 4.24
CA GLY A 38 18.23 -2.93 3.81
C GLY A 38 18.70 -3.92 2.74
N GLN A 39 17.82 -4.82 2.35
CA GLN A 39 18.00 -5.76 1.25
C GLN A 39 17.41 -5.17 -0.03
N LEU A 40 18.16 -5.16 -1.12
CA LEU A 40 17.63 -4.86 -2.45
C LEU A 40 16.88 -6.09 -2.97
N ILE A 41 15.62 -5.90 -3.31
CA ILE A 41 14.79 -6.89 -4.00
C ILE A 41 14.72 -6.49 -5.47
N GLU A 42 15.04 -7.43 -6.35
CA GLU A 42 14.96 -7.27 -7.80
C GLU A 42 13.99 -8.31 -8.35
N GLY A 43 12.98 -7.85 -9.04
CA GLY A 43 11.99 -8.67 -9.74
C GLY A 43 11.95 -8.34 -11.23
N ASP A 44 11.03 -8.97 -11.96
CA ASP A 44 10.78 -8.67 -13.37
C ASP A 44 10.05 -7.33 -13.47
N GLY A 45 10.76 -6.30 -13.94
CA GLY A 45 10.23 -4.94 -14.11
C GLY A 45 10.29 -4.04 -12.87
N PHE A 46 10.77 -4.49 -11.73
CA PHE A 46 10.81 -3.67 -10.51
C PHE A 46 12.04 -3.94 -9.63
N GLN A 47 12.41 -2.93 -8.86
CA GLN A 47 13.33 -3.09 -7.73
C GLN A 47 12.93 -2.15 -6.59
N PHE A 48 13.16 -2.57 -5.36
CA PHE A 48 12.92 -1.80 -4.13
C PHE A 48 13.71 -2.40 -2.98
N TYR A 49 13.74 -1.71 -1.82
CA TYR A 49 14.42 -2.18 -0.63
C TYR A 49 13.41 -2.64 0.42
N ILE A 50 13.78 -3.68 1.19
CA ILE A 50 13.11 -4.10 2.43
C ILE A 50 14.09 -4.11 3.59
N PRO A 51 13.65 -4.08 4.86
CA PRO A 51 14.53 -4.24 6.02
C PRO A 51 15.38 -5.51 5.93
N ALA A 52 16.61 -5.43 6.46
CA ALA A 52 17.61 -6.51 6.34
C ALA A 52 17.21 -7.81 7.06
N ASP A 53 16.34 -7.72 8.05
CA ASP A 53 15.84 -8.82 8.86
C ASP A 53 14.51 -9.42 8.36
N TRP A 54 13.98 -8.90 7.24
CA TRP A 54 12.78 -9.45 6.63
C TRP A 54 13.10 -10.67 5.77
N GLU A 55 12.16 -11.61 5.74
CA GLU A 55 12.26 -12.82 4.94
C GLU A 55 11.22 -12.81 3.82
N ALA A 56 11.69 -13.00 2.57
CA ALA A 56 10.81 -13.15 1.42
C ALA A 56 10.13 -14.53 1.45
N ALA A 57 8.83 -14.57 1.16
CA ALA A 57 8.07 -15.80 1.03
C ALA A 57 8.13 -16.33 -0.40
N GLU A 58 8.13 -17.66 -0.56
CA GLU A 58 7.93 -18.31 -1.86
C GLU A 58 6.44 -18.21 -2.24
N LEU A 59 6.15 -17.61 -3.40
CA LEU A 59 4.79 -17.56 -3.94
C LEU A 59 4.43 -18.91 -4.57
N THR A 60 3.19 -19.33 -4.35
CA THR A 60 2.61 -20.50 -5.03
C THR A 60 2.20 -20.14 -6.47
N ASP A 61 2.00 -21.15 -7.32
CA ASP A 61 1.51 -20.95 -8.68
C ASP A 61 0.13 -20.25 -8.69
N GLU A 62 -0.74 -20.55 -7.71
CA GLU A 62 -2.07 -19.93 -7.57
C GLU A 62 -1.97 -18.45 -7.21
N GLU A 63 -1.06 -18.07 -6.31
CA GLU A 63 -0.81 -16.66 -5.94
C GLU A 63 -0.23 -15.87 -7.12
N THR A 64 0.71 -16.47 -7.86
CA THR A 64 1.28 -15.84 -9.07
C THR A 64 0.22 -15.64 -10.15
N GLU A 65 -0.66 -16.64 -10.39
CA GLU A 65 -1.80 -16.50 -11.30
C GLU A 65 -2.81 -15.44 -10.84
N ALA A 66 -2.93 -15.20 -9.53
CA ALA A 66 -3.76 -14.14 -8.95
C ALA A 66 -3.12 -12.74 -9.01
N GLY A 67 -1.89 -12.63 -9.55
CA GLY A 67 -1.20 -11.36 -9.75
C GLY A 67 -0.26 -10.95 -8.61
N TYR A 68 0.00 -11.85 -7.65
CA TYR A 68 1.03 -11.62 -6.63
C TYR A 68 2.40 -11.70 -7.28
N VAL A 69 3.25 -10.72 -6.98
CA VAL A 69 4.62 -10.64 -7.53
C VAL A 69 5.68 -10.71 -6.45
N PHE A 70 5.33 -10.40 -5.20
CA PHE A 70 6.24 -10.48 -4.06
C PHE A 70 5.47 -10.57 -2.74
N ALA A 71 6.04 -11.26 -1.75
CA ALA A 71 5.60 -11.24 -0.37
C ALA A 71 6.80 -11.35 0.58
N ALA A 72 6.75 -10.66 1.70
CA ALA A 72 7.77 -10.72 2.75
C ALA A 72 7.16 -10.41 4.12
N ALA A 73 7.83 -10.84 5.18
CA ALA A 73 7.46 -10.52 6.54
C ALA A 73 8.70 -10.24 7.40
N SER A 74 8.51 -9.50 8.49
CA SER A 74 9.52 -9.37 9.54
C SER A 74 9.82 -10.71 10.21
N ALA A 75 10.99 -10.87 10.83
CA ALA A 75 11.41 -12.12 11.45
C ALA A 75 10.47 -12.64 12.57
N ASP A 76 9.69 -11.76 13.18
CA ASP A 76 8.67 -12.06 14.18
C ASP A 76 7.25 -12.17 13.60
N GLU A 77 7.11 -12.06 12.26
CA GLU A 77 5.86 -12.07 11.51
C GLU A 77 4.86 -10.95 11.92
N ALA A 78 5.33 -9.95 12.66
CA ALA A 78 4.49 -8.85 13.12
C ALA A 78 4.12 -7.88 11.99
N ASN A 79 5.05 -7.67 11.04
CA ASN A 79 4.87 -6.78 9.89
C ASN A 79 4.97 -7.59 8.59
N GLN A 80 4.09 -7.31 7.64
CA GLN A 80 4.01 -8.01 6.37
C GLN A 80 3.88 -7.05 5.20
N LEU A 81 4.42 -7.46 4.07
CA LEU A 81 4.27 -6.81 2.77
C LEU A 81 3.82 -7.83 1.75
N ILE A 82 2.78 -7.49 1.01
CA ILE A 82 2.38 -8.21 -0.20
C ILE A 82 2.36 -7.21 -1.35
N ILE A 83 2.91 -7.59 -2.50
CA ILE A 83 2.86 -6.76 -3.71
C ILE A 83 2.11 -7.51 -4.79
N THR A 84 1.14 -6.84 -5.41
CA THR A 84 0.43 -7.33 -6.59
C THR A 84 0.68 -6.41 -7.77
N TYR A 85 0.60 -6.93 -8.99
CA TYR A 85 0.68 -6.18 -10.23
C TYR A 85 -0.65 -6.22 -10.98
N GLN A 86 -1.07 -5.05 -11.45
CA GLN A 86 -2.26 -4.92 -12.30
C GLN A 86 -1.87 -4.29 -13.64
N ALA A 87 -1.93 -5.09 -14.71
CA ALA A 87 -1.74 -4.58 -16.06
C ALA A 87 -2.91 -3.69 -16.50
N LEU A 88 -2.61 -2.66 -17.27
CA LEU A 88 -3.58 -1.74 -17.87
C LEU A 88 -3.47 -1.79 -19.42
N ASP A 89 -4.56 -1.42 -20.11
CA ASP A 89 -4.57 -1.31 -21.58
C ASP A 89 -3.71 -0.14 -22.09
N ALA A 90 -3.49 0.88 -21.26
CA ALA A 90 -2.68 2.06 -21.55
C ALA A 90 -2.10 2.63 -20.27
N ALA A 91 -0.96 3.34 -20.38
CA ALA A 91 -0.38 4.06 -19.26
C ALA A 91 -1.37 5.11 -18.70
N LYS A 92 -1.47 5.16 -17.37
CA LYS A 92 -2.30 6.10 -16.61
C LYS A 92 -1.48 6.78 -15.53
N THR A 93 -2.00 7.90 -15.03
CA THR A 93 -1.48 8.56 -13.84
C THR A 93 -2.19 8.08 -12.58
N ALA A 94 -1.65 8.41 -11.40
CA ALA A 94 -2.28 8.12 -10.11
C ALA A 94 -3.69 8.73 -10.02
N GLU A 95 -3.87 9.96 -10.52
CA GLU A 95 -5.16 10.66 -10.56
C GLU A 95 -6.20 9.99 -11.46
N GLU A 96 -5.76 9.30 -12.54
CA GLU A 96 -6.64 8.58 -13.44
C GLU A 96 -7.03 7.19 -12.92
N VAL A 97 -6.22 6.61 -12.03
CA VAL A 97 -6.48 5.30 -11.39
C VAL A 97 -7.28 5.45 -10.10
N GLN A 98 -7.03 6.51 -9.34
CA GLN A 98 -7.65 6.75 -8.04
C GLN A 98 -9.18 6.60 -8.01
N PRO A 99 -9.99 7.09 -8.98
CA PRO A 99 -11.45 6.94 -8.92
C PRO A 99 -11.91 5.48 -8.96
N GLY A 100 -11.22 4.62 -9.72
CA GLY A 100 -11.52 3.19 -9.77
C GLY A 100 -11.16 2.48 -8.46
N LEU A 101 -10.06 2.86 -7.84
CA LEU A 101 -9.66 2.35 -6.52
C LEU A 101 -10.63 2.80 -5.43
N ALA A 102 -11.14 4.04 -5.49
CA ALA A 102 -12.09 4.57 -4.52
C ALA A 102 -13.47 3.87 -4.54
N GLU A 103 -13.81 3.15 -5.60
CA GLU A 103 -15.02 2.29 -5.64
C GLU A 103 -14.87 1.07 -4.73
N VAL A 104 -13.64 0.58 -4.52
CA VAL A 104 -13.32 -0.58 -3.67
C VAL A 104 -12.82 -0.13 -2.30
N TYR A 105 -11.94 0.86 -2.29
CA TYR A 105 -11.32 1.44 -1.08
C TYR A 105 -11.73 2.91 -0.96
N PRO A 106 -12.80 3.23 -0.21
CA PRO A 106 -13.35 4.59 -0.13
C PRO A 106 -12.37 5.65 0.41
N THR A 107 -11.31 5.22 1.07
CA THR A 107 -10.23 6.07 1.60
C THR A 107 -9.18 6.43 0.55
N ALA A 108 -9.23 5.82 -0.67
CA ALA A 108 -8.22 6.00 -1.71
C ALA A 108 -8.06 7.48 -2.09
N THR A 109 -6.85 7.98 -1.92
CA THR A 109 -6.48 9.38 -2.20
C THR A 109 -5.13 9.45 -2.90
N VAL A 110 -4.96 10.46 -3.75
CA VAL A 110 -3.66 10.75 -4.36
C VAL A 110 -2.81 11.52 -3.35
N MET A 111 -1.56 11.09 -3.18
CA MET A 111 -0.58 11.78 -2.34
C MET A 111 0.80 11.83 -3.03
N ASP A 112 1.68 12.66 -2.51
CA ASP A 112 3.09 12.67 -2.90
C ASP A 112 3.87 11.77 -1.95
N LEU A 113 4.62 10.85 -2.50
CA LEU A 113 5.54 9.99 -1.77
C LEU A 113 6.95 10.22 -2.31
N ASN A 114 7.74 10.97 -1.58
CA ASN A 114 9.13 11.34 -1.95
C ASN A 114 9.26 11.89 -3.39
N GLY A 115 8.33 12.75 -3.82
CA GLY A 115 8.29 13.37 -5.14
C GLY A 115 7.62 12.52 -6.23
N THR A 116 7.05 11.38 -5.89
CA THR A 116 6.27 10.53 -6.79
C THR A 116 4.79 10.58 -6.42
N SER A 117 3.92 10.85 -7.41
CA SER A 117 2.46 10.80 -7.21
C SER A 117 2.01 9.36 -7.14
N VAL A 118 1.41 8.96 -6.02
CA VAL A 118 0.89 7.62 -5.74
C VAL A 118 -0.57 7.70 -5.32
N VAL A 119 -1.28 6.56 -5.30
CA VAL A 119 -2.58 6.46 -4.63
C VAL A 119 -2.38 5.66 -3.35
N ALA A 120 -2.74 6.23 -2.21
CA ALA A 120 -2.77 5.49 -0.96
C ALA A 120 -4.21 5.25 -0.51
N PHE A 121 -4.44 4.11 0.14
CA PHE A 121 -5.71 3.77 0.77
C PHE A 121 -5.49 3.04 2.09
N HIS A 122 -6.47 3.12 2.97
CA HIS A 122 -6.50 2.38 4.22
C HIS A 122 -7.76 1.51 4.26
N ASP A 123 -7.58 0.22 4.46
CA ASP A 123 -8.64 -0.74 4.75
C ASP A 123 -8.60 -1.07 6.24
N ALA A 124 -9.49 -0.42 7.00
CA ALA A 124 -9.54 -0.58 8.45
C ALA A 124 -10.11 -1.94 8.90
N ASP A 125 -10.88 -2.61 8.05
CA ASP A 125 -11.44 -3.94 8.37
C ASP A 125 -10.35 -5.02 8.31
N GLU A 126 -9.40 -4.88 7.38
CA GLU A 126 -8.28 -5.81 7.18
C GLU A 126 -6.97 -5.29 7.81
N ASP A 127 -6.97 -4.07 8.39
CA ASP A 127 -5.80 -3.38 8.94
C ASP A 127 -4.65 -3.23 7.93
N VAL A 128 -4.98 -2.85 6.68
CA VAL A 128 -4.06 -2.75 5.55
C VAL A 128 -3.87 -1.31 5.11
N LEU A 129 -2.62 -0.87 5.00
CA LEU A 129 -2.23 0.30 4.22
C LEU A 129 -1.86 -0.16 2.80
N GLY A 130 -2.55 0.35 1.79
CA GLY A 130 -2.22 0.13 0.39
C GLY A 130 -1.58 1.36 -0.24
N ILE A 131 -0.45 1.17 -0.94
CA ILE A 131 0.22 2.22 -1.72
C ILE A 131 0.34 1.73 -3.16
N VAL A 132 -0.26 2.46 -4.09
CA VAL A 132 -0.30 2.13 -5.52
C VAL A 132 0.73 2.98 -6.25
N VAL A 133 1.74 2.33 -6.80
CA VAL A 133 2.82 2.96 -7.55
C VAL A 133 2.65 2.63 -9.03
N MET A 134 2.64 3.66 -9.89
CA MET A 134 2.49 3.47 -11.32
C MET A 134 3.78 2.91 -11.91
N ASP A 135 3.65 1.87 -12.75
CA ASP A 135 4.77 1.38 -13.54
C ASP A 135 5.10 2.41 -14.64
N THR A 136 6.38 2.75 -14.76
CA THR A 136 6.86 3.73 -15.73
C THR A 136 7.41 3.09 -17.02
N VAL A 137 7.49 1.76 -17.08
CA VAL A 137 7.99 0.99 -18.23
C VAL A 137 6.83 0.38 -18.99
N ASP A 138 6.00 -0.39 -18.30
CA ASP A 138 4.83 -1.05 -18.87
C ASP A 138 3.52 -0.42 -18.37
N PRO A 139 2.44 -0.42 -19.17
CA PRO A 139 1.15 0.06 -18.70
C PRO A 139 0.60 -0.80 -17.56
N GLY A 140 0.69 -0.30 -16.33
CA GLY A 140 0.27 -1.01 -15.15
C GLY A 140 0.58 -0.26 -13.87
N TYR A 141 0.32 -0.91 -12.76
CA TYR A 141 0.69 -0.42 -11.44
C TYR A 141 0.92 -1.57 -10.47
N TYR A 142 1.77 -1.31 -9.49
CA TYR A 142 1.98 -2.19 -8.34
C TYR A 142 1.16 -1.70 -7.15
N ILE A 143 0.58 -2.62 -6.40
CA ILE A 143 -0.06 -2.32 -5.11
C ILE A 143 0.82 -2.94 -4.02
N PHE A 144 1.42 -2.09 -3.20
CA PHE A 144 2.12 -2.47 -1.98
C PHE A 144 1.09 -2.50 -0.85
N MET A 145 0.83 -3.65 -0.28
CA MET A 145 -0.09 -3.86 0.84
C MET A 145 0.71 -4.17 2.10
N PHE A 146 0.62 -3.30 3.09
CA PHE A 146 1.32 -3.38 4.36
C PHE A 146 0.35 -3.69 5.49
N THR A 147 0.71 -4.63 6.34
CA THR A 147 -0.07 -5.04 7.52
C THR A 147 0.87 -5.18 8.72
N PRO A 148 0.53 -4.66 9.92
CA PRO A 148 -0.68 -3.89 10.23
C PRO A 148 -0.54 -2.39 9.92
N ALA A 149 -1.58 -1.76 9.39
CA ALA A 149 -1.64 -0.31 9.18
C ALA A 149 -1.85 0.48 10.50
N SER A 150 -2.27 -0.18 11.57
CA SER A 150 -2.47 0.42 12.89
C SER A 150 -1.18 0.61 13.69
N ASP A 151 -0.04 0.04 13.24
CA ASP A 151 1.26 0.19 13.89
C ASP A 151 1.96 1.49 13.44
N ALA A 152 1.90 2.53 14.27
CA ALA A 152 2.50 3.83 13.98
C ALA A 152 4.03 3.80 13.85
N ASP A 153 4.72 2.82 14.44
CA ASP A 153 6.18 2.66 14.32
C ASP A 153 6.54 1.98 12.98
N PHE A 154 5.60 1.23 12.40
CA PHE A 154 5.77 0.56 11.11
C PHE A 154 5.47 1.48 9.91
N LEU A 155 4.52 2.40 10.03
CA LEU A 155 4.10 3.27 8.91
C LEU A 155 5.26 3.98 8.18
N PRO A 156 6.25 4.61 8.86
CA PRO A 156 7.37 5.23 8.16
C PRO A 156 8.22 4.22 7.36
N VAL A 157 8.30 2.96 7.81
CA VAL A 157 9.01 1.90 7.11
C VAL A 157 8.22 1.45 5.88
N ALA A 158 6.89 1.34 5.97
CA ALA A 158 6.00 1.02 4.86
C ALA A 158 6.12 2.07 3.74
N ASP A 159 6.04 3.36 4.09
CA ASP A 159 6.21 4.47 3.14
C ASP A 159 7.61 4.44 2.51
N ALA A 160 8.67 4.22 3.31
CA ALA A 160 10.04 4.12 2.82
C ALA A 160 10.24 2.95 1.85
N ILE A 161 9.63 1.79 2.09
CA ILE A 161 9.67 0.65 1.17
C ILE A 161 9.04 1.05 -0.17
N ALA A 162 7.83 1.61 -0.16
CA ALA A 162 7.15 2.03 -1.36
C ALA A 162 7.89 3.17 -2.08
N ALA A 163 8.44 4.15 -1.33
CA ALA A 163 9.24 5.25 -1.88
C ALA A 163 10.57 4.80 -2.50
N SER A 164 11.08 3.63 -2.10
CA SER A 164 12.31 3.06 -2.65
C SER A 164 12.11 2.35 -3.99
N TYR A 165 10.85 2.17 -4.43
CA TYR A 165 10.54 1.53 -5.71
C TYR A 165 11.15 2.28 -6.88
N THR A 166 11.72 1.51 -7.80
CA THR A 166 12.13 1.98 -9.13
C THR A 166 11.81 0.90 -10.16
N ALA A 167 11.30 1.34 -11.33
CA ALA A 167 11.07 0.41 -12.43
C ALA A 167 12.43 -0.11 -12.95
N ALA A 168 12.57 -1.42 -13.09
CA ALA A 168 13.73 -2.06 -13.69
C ALA A 168 13.56 -2.15 -15.22
N GLN A 169 14.65 -1.96 -15.97
CA GLN A 169 14.67 -2.09 -17.43
C GLN A 169 15.16 -3.46 -17.86
#